data_b3f46b589171d0df20371f757d5bc8b7
#
_entry.id   b3f46b589171d0df20371f757d5bc8b7
#
_cell.length_a   1.000
_cell.length_b   1.000
_cell.length_c   1.000
_cell.angle_alpha   90.00
_cell.angle_beta   90.00
_cell.angle_gamma   90.00
#
_symmetry.space_group_name_H-M   'P 1'
#
loop_
_entity.id
_entity.type
_entity.pdbx_description
1 polymer ?
#
loop_
_entity_poly.entity_id
_entity_poly.type
_entity_poly.pdbx_seq_one_letter_code
_entity_poly.pdbx_strand_id
1 'polypeptide(L)'
;MEFIDVIKSRKSIRSFINKEIDQDKLEYICNCARLAPSWMNKQCWHFIVIKNSEKINAIAKASIINRWLKKVPVIIVACADPLSSGKKNGIDYSNVDVAIAFENMILASTDIGLGTCWIGGFDHDKVKKILEIPPRIKIIAMTPLGYPMNKENIIEKSKKIIIRNTKRRSLREIIHNDIW
;
A
#
# COMPACT_ATOMS: atom_id res chain seq x y z
N MET A 1 -13.99 -11.36 -8.48
CA MET A 1 -14.28 -10.44 -9.63
C MET A 1 -13.45 -10.85 -10.84
N GLU A 2 -13.87 -10.50 -12.08
CA GLU A 2 -12.96 -10.61 -13.21
C GLU A 2 -11.76 -9.69 -13.03
N PHE A 3 -10.56 -10.12 -13.45
CA PHE A 3 -9.31 -9.38 -13.18
C PHE A 3 -9.35 -7.93 -13.64
N ILE A 4 -9.94 -7.65 -14.79
CA ILE A 4 -10.07 -6.29 -15.32
C ILE A 4 -10.97 -5.41 -14.45
N ASP A 5 -11.99 -6.00 -13.82
CA ASP A 5 -12.89 -5.28 -12.93
C ASP A 5 -12.24 -4.94 -11.61
N VAL A 6 -11.36 -5.82 -11.10
CA VAL A 6 -10.51 -5.52 -9.93
C VAL A 6 -9.65 -4.29 -10.21
N ILE A 7 -8.95 -4.27 -11.34
CA ILE A 7 -8.10 -3.13 -11.74
C ILE A 7 -8.92 -1.84 -11.86
N LYS A 8 -10.11 -1.89 -12.49
CA LYS A 8 -10.97 -0.73 -12.69
C LYS A 8 -11.60 -0.22 -11.40
N SER A 9 -11.98 -1.12 -10.50
CA SER A 9 -12.65 -0.76 -9.24
C SER A 9 -11.70 -0.29 -8.14
N ARG A 10 -10.41 -0.73 -8.20
CA ARG A 10 -9.39 -0.33 -7.24
C ARG A 10 -9.28 1.20 -7.18
N LYS A 11 -9.48 1.75 -6.00
CA LYS A 11 -9.32 3.18 -5.71
C LYS A 11 -8.75 3.39 -4.31
N SER A 12 -8.20 4.57 -4.04
CA SER A 12 -7.69 4.93 -2.71
C SER A 12 -8.86 5.19 -1.74
N ILE A 13 -9.04 4.31 -0.77
CA ILE A 13 -10.06 4.39 0.28
C ILE A 13 -9.45 5.05 1.51
N ARG A 14 -10.14 6.04 2.08
CA ARG A 14 -9.69 6.79 3.28
C ARG A 14 -10.74 6.83 4.39
N SER A 15 -11.84 6.11 4.23
CA SER A 15 -12.92 6.00 5.21
C SER A 15 -13.34 4.54 5.33
N PHE A 16 -13.33 4.02 6.54
CA PHE A 16 -13.53 2.60 6.84
C PHE A 16 -14.59 2.45 7.92
N ILE A 17 -15.35 1.35 7.86
CA ILE A 17 -16.18 0.93 8.98
C ILE A 17 -15.30 0.27 10.04
N ASN A 18 -15.68 0.43 11.31
CA ASN A 18 -14.98 -0.23 12.42
C ASN A 18 -15.42 -1.69 12.49
N LYS A 19 -14.79 -2.52 11.66
CA LYS A 19 -15.04 -3.96 11.59
C LYS A 19 -13.69 -4.68 11.48
N GLU A 20 -13.49 -5.71 12.28
CA GLU A 20 -12.31 -6.56 12.20
C GLU A 20 -12.23 -7.27 10.85
N ILE A 21 -11.01 -7.55 10.45
CA ILE A 21 -10.70 -8.31 9.24
C ILE A 21 -10.37 -9.74 9.66
N ASP A 22 -11.07 -10.69 9.08
CA ASP A 22 -10.86 -12.11 9.31
C ASP A 22 -9.41 -12.50 9.00
N GLN A 23 -8.85 -13.39 9.81
CA GLN A 23 -7.45 -13.82 9.66
C GLN A 23 -7.21 -14.46 8.28
N ASP A 24 -8.14 -15.26 7.80
CA ASP A 24 -8.05 -15.93 6.48
C ASP A 24 -7.92 -14.91 5.33
N LYS A 25 -8.60 -13.75 5.44
CA LYS A 25 -8.48 -12.67 4.47
C LYS A 25 -7.10 -12.01 4.51
N LEU A 26 -6.54 -11.81 5.70
CA LEU A 26 -5.17 -11.30 5.85
C LEU A 26 -4.15 -12.26 5.27
N GLU A 27 -4.30 -13.55 5.52
CA GLU A 27 -3.43 -14.58 4.96
C GLU A 27 -3.54 -14.66 3.43
N TYR A 28 -4.76 -14.59 2.90
CA TYR A 28 -5.01 -14.58 1.46
C TYR A 28 -4.27 -13.43 0.77
N ILE A 29 -4.41 -12.19 1.25
CA ILE A 29 -3.75 -11.03 0.61
C ILE A 29 -2.23 -11.07 0.77
N CYS A 30 -1.71 -11.59 1.90
CA CYS A 30 -0.28 -11.80 2.09
C CYS A 30 0.26 -12.89 1.15
N ASN A 31 -0.52 -13.96 0.94
CA ASN A 31 -0.18 -15.00 -0.04
C ASN A 31 -0.13 -14.44 -1.47
N CYS A 32 -1.06 -13.57 -1.87
CA CYS A 32 -1.01 -12.91 -3.17
C CYS A 32 0.25 -12.05 -3.31
N ALA A 33 0.64 -11.31 -2.26
CA ALA A 33 1.86 -10.52 -2.26
C ALA A 33 3.12 -11.37 -2.47
N ARG A 34 3.27 -12.49 -1.75
CA ARG A 34 4.46 -13.36 -1.85
C ARG A 34 4.61 -14.07 -3.19
N LEU A 35 3.56 -14.13 -4.01
CA LEU A 35 3.59 -14.70 -5.36
C LEU A 35 4.11 -13.72 -6.42
N ALA A 36 4.45 -12.50 -6.04
CA ALA A 36 5.04 -11.51 -6.92
C ALA A 36 6.40 -11.97 -7.48
N PRO A 37 6.76 -11.58 -8.70
CA PRO A 37 8.13 -11.73 -9.18
C PRO A 37 9.07 -10.79 -8.42
N SER A 38 10.35 -11.17 -8.33
CA SER A 38 11.41 -10.34 -7.76
C SER A 38 12.74 -10.53 -8.48
N TRP A 39 13.68 -9.62 -8.27
CA TRP A 39 15.03 -9.74 -8.80
C TRP A 39 15.64 -11.11 -8.46
N MET A 40 15.91 -11.93 -9.48
CA MET A 40 16.47 -13.29 -9.34
C MET A 40 15.71 -14.15 -8.30
N ASN A 41 14.41 -13.92 -8.15
CA ASN A 41 13.54 -14.57 -7.14
C ASN A 41 14.02 -14.41 -5.69
N LYS A 42 14.66 -13.28 -5.38
CA LYS A 42 15.25 -13.04 -4.04
C LYS A 42 14.25 -12.64 -2.96
N GLN A 43 13.04 -12.21 -3.33
CA GLN A 43 11.91 -12.01 -2.43
C GLN A 43 12.25 -11.15 -1.19
N CYS A 44 12.82 -9.97 -1.43
CA CYS A 44 13.36 -9.06 -0.41
C CYS A 44 12.31 -8.34 0.45
N TRP A 45 11.03 -8.61 0.26
CA TRP A 45 9.94 -7.95 0.95
C TRP A 45 9.68 -8.50 2.34
N HIS A 46 9.25 -7.60 3.24
CA HIS A 46 8.70 -7.91 4.55
C HIS A 46 7.44 -7.06 4.75
N PHE A 47 6.40 -7.66 5.32
CA PHE A 47 5.16 -6.96 5.60
C PHE A 47 4.87 -6.98 7.09
N ILE A 48 4.61 -5.81 7.68
CA ILE A 48 4.24 -5.67 9.08
C ILE A 48 2.75 -5.39 9.13
N VAL A 49 1.96 -6.32 9.67
CA VAL A 49 0.52 -6.17 9.88
C VAL A 49 0.27 -5.62 11.28
N ILE A 50 -0.32 -4.44 11.38
CA ILE A 50 -0.50 -3.72 12.64
C ILE A 50 -1.99 -3.63 12.93
N LYS A 51 -2.41 -4.30 14.03
CA LYS A 51 -3.77 -4.27 14.58
C LYS A 51 -3.85 -3.50 15.89
N ASN A 52 -2.72 -3.27 16.55
CA ASN A 52 -2.65 -2.56 17.82
C ASN A 52 -3.00 -1.08 17.65
N SER A 53 -4.05 -0.62 18.32
CA SER A 53 -4.60 0.72 18.19
C SER A 53 -3.63 1.83 18.63
N GLU A 54 -2.78 1.56 19.64
CA GLU A 54 -1.79 2.54 20.09
C GLU A 54 -0.70 2.75 19.04
N LYS A 55 -0.20 1.65 18.43
CA LYS A 55 0.76 1.73 17.31
C LYS A 55 0.13 2.41 16.09
N ILE A 56 -1.13 2.10 15.75
CA ILE A 56 -1.87 2.78 14.66
C ILE A 56 -1.97 4.29 14.95
N ASN A 57 -2.31 4.69 16.16
CA ASN A 57 -2.39 6.10 16.57
C ASN A 57 -1.01 6.79 16.49
N ALA A 58 0.05 6.13 16.91
CA ALA A 58 1.41 6.66 16.82
C ALA A 58 1.86 6.85 15.36
N ILE A 59 1.58 5.90 14.47
CA ILE A 59 1.85 5.99 13.03
C ILE A 59 1.04 7.13 12.40
N ALA A 60 -0.24 7.27 12.76
CA ALA A 60 -1.07 8.36 12.27
C ALA A 60 -0.53 9.75 12.66
N LYS A 61 0.12 9.87 13.83
CA LYS A 61 0.81 11.10 14.29
C LYS A 61 2.12 11.33 13.53
N ALA A 62 2.80 10.29 13.08
CA ALA A 62 4.00 10.38 12.26
C ALA A 62 3.73 10.85 10.82
N SER A 63 2.46 11.02 10.45
CA SER A 63 2.05 11.53 9.14
C SER A 63 1.15 12.74 9.29
N ILE A 64 1.64 13.93 8.90
CA ILE A 64 0.90 15.20 9.03
C ILE A 64 -0.42 15.16 8.26
N ILE A 65 -0.42 14.58 7.06
CA ILE A 65 -1.55 14.58 6.12
C ILE A 65 -2.52 13.42 6.38
N ASN A 66 -2.06 12.34 7.04
CA ASN A 66 -2.80 11.09 7.14
C ASN A 66 -3.32 10.80 8.57
N ARG A 67 -3.66 11.86 9.34
CA ARG A 67 -4.22 11.71 10.70
C ARG A 67 -5.50 10.87 10.76
N TRP A 68 -6.21 10.71 9.64
CA TRP A 68 -7.38 9.85 9.52
C TRP A 68 -7.06 8.35 9.72
N LEU A 69 -5.79 7.94 9.58
CA LEU A 69 -5.33 6.58 9.84
C LEU A 69 -5.66 6.08 11.26
N LYS A 70 -5.80 6.96 12.25
CA LYS A 70 -6.19 6.58 13.62
C LYS A 70 -7.53 5.84 13.72
N LYS A 71 -8.35 5.86 12.65
CA LYS A 71 -9.68 5.25 12.59
C LYS A 71 -9.71 3.96 11.76
N VAL A 72 -8.56 3.46 11.32
CA VAL A 72 -8.50 2.25 10.50
C VAL A 72 -8.29 1.01 11.38
N PRO A 73 -8.86 -0.16 11.03
CA PRO A 73 -8.71 -1.36 11.83
C PRO A 73 -7.31 -1.98 11.70
N VAL A 74 -6.67 -1.84 10.52
CA VAL A 74 -5.36 -2.42 10.24
C VAL A 74 -4.52 -1.46 9.41
N ILE A 75 -3.22 -1.41 9.66
CA ILE A 75 -2.21 -0.83 8.77
C ILE A 75 -1.24 -1.93 8.36
N ILE A 76 -0.88 -1.99 7.08
CA ILE A 76 0.20 -2.85 6.59
C ILE A 76 1.34 -1.94 6.14
N VAL A 77 2.55 -2.21 6.63
CA VAL A 77 3.78 -1.52 6.23
C VAL A 77 4.60 -2.46 5.37
N ALA A 78 4.91 -2.03 4.15
CA ALA A 78 5.73 -2.76 3.20
C ALA A 78 7.19 -2.32 3.31
N CYS A 79 8.05 -3.26 3.64
CA CYS A 79 9.46 -3.07 3.87
C CYS A 79 10.31 -3.87 2.88
N ALA A 80 11.51 -3.38 2.61
CA ALA A 80 12.51 -4.03 1.79
C ALA A 80 13.79 -4.27 2.58
N ASP A 81 14.38 -5.47 2.48
CA ASP A 81 15.78 -5.68 2.83
C ASP A 81 16.65 -5.45 1.57
N PRO A 82 17.39 -4.32 1.47
CA PRO A 82 18.19 -4.03 0.27
C PRO A 82 19.33 -5.02 0.02
N LEU A 83 19.76 -5.78 1.05
CA LEU A 83 20.79 -6.80 0.91
C LEU A 83 20.24 -8.09 0.27
N SER A 84 18.92 -8.28 0.33
CA SER A 84 18.21 -9.40 -0.28
C SER A 84 17.61 -9.05 -1.65
N SER A 85 18.23 -8.13 -2.41
CA SER A 85 17.86 -7.81 -3.80
C SER A 85 19.09 -7.39 -4.60
N GLY A 86 18.91 -6.79 -5.77
CA GLY A 86 19.97 -6.32 -6.64
C GLY A 86 19.94 -4.83 -6.90
N LYS A 87 21.10 -4.31 -7.34
CA LYS A 87 21.22 -2.97 -7.91
C LYS A 87 21.89 -3.07 -9.27
N LYS A 88 21.34 -2.43 -10.28
CA LYS A 88 21.92 -2.38 -11.62
C LYS A 88 21.52 -1.09 -12.33
N ASN A 89 22.47 -0.45 -13.01
CA ASN A 89 22.25 0.78 -13.76
C ASN A 89 21.53 1.89 -12.96
N GLY A 90 21.90 2.07 -11.70
CA GLY A 90 21.29 3.06 -10.79
C GLY A 90 19.93 2.64 -10.20
N ILE A 91 19.35 1.54 -10.63
CA ILE A 91 18.06 1.04 -10.11
C ILE A 91 18.31 0.14 -8.90
N ASP A 92 17.66 0.45 -7.79
CA ASP A 92 17.58 -0.41 -6.61
C ASP A 92 16.31 -1.27 -6.72
N TYR A 93 16.50 -2.53 -7.12
CA TYR A 93 15.39 -3.45 -7.37
C TYR A 93 14.63 -3.84 -6.11
N SER A 94 15.20 -3.65 -4.91
CA SER A 94 14.45 -3.88 -3.68
C SER A 94 13.19 -3.00 -3.58
N ASN A 95 13.25 -1.78 -4.11
CA ASN A 95 12.08 -0.90 -4.16
C ASN A 95 11.04 -1.38 -5.20
N VAL A 96 11.51 -1.87 -6.34
CA VAL A 96 10.67 -2.40 -7.43
C VAL A 96 9.96 -3.68 -6.98
N ASP A 97 10.73 -4.64 -6.44
CA ASP A 97 10.23 -5.93 -5.97
C ASP A 97 9.10 -5.75 -4.94
N VAL A 98 9.35 -4.90 -3.92
CA VAL A 98 8.33 -4.63 -2.90
C VAL A 98 7.11 -3.92 -3.47
N ALA A 99 7.28 -2.99 -4.42
CA ALA A 99 6.16 -2.30 -5.05
C ALA A 99 5.25 -3.26 -5.83
N ILE A 100 5.83 -4.22 -6.56
CA ILE A 100 5.08 -5.25 -7.29
C ILE A 100 4.31 -6.14 -6.30
N ALA A 101 4.98 -6.66 -5.28
CA ALA A 101 4.35 -7.50 -4.26
C ALA A 101 3.24 -6.77 -3.51
N PHE A 102 3.44 -5.50 -3.21
CA PHE A 102 2.46 -4.68 -2.51
C PHE A 102 1.24 -4.35 -3.38
N GLU A 103 1.42 -4.18 -4.71
CA GLU A 103 0.29 -4.00 -5.63
C GLU A 103 -0.53 -5.28 -5.76
N ASN A 104 0.09 -6.47 -5.80
CA ASN A 104 -0.64 -7.75 -5.72
C ASN A 104 -1.54 -7.81 -4.48
N MET A 105 -1.02 -7.41 -3.31
CA MET A 105 -1.79 -7.31 -2.07
C MET A 105 -2.97 -6.35 -2.18
N ILE A 106 -2.76 -5.18 -2.79
CA ILE A 106 -3.78 -4.14 -2.99
C ILE A 106 -4.90 -4.63 -3.91
N LEU A 107 -4.54 -5.28 -5.00
CA LEU A 107 -5.51 -5.85 -5.95
C LEU A 107 -6.30 -7.00 -5.31
N ALA A 108 -5.62 -7.92 -4.62
CA ALA A 108 -6.27 -9.00 -3.87
C ALA A 108 -7.22 -8.47 -2.79
N SER A 109 -6.84 -7.40 -2.08
CA SER A 109 -7.72 -6.73 -1.13
C SER A 109 -8.99 -6.18 -1.81
N THR A 110 -8.83 -5.58 -2.98
CA THR A 110 -9.95 -5.04 -3.76
C THR A 110 -10.91 -6.15 -4.20
N ASP A 111 -10.37 -7.28 -4.67
CA ASP A 111 -11.15 -8.45 -5.12
C ASP A 111 -12.06 -9.00 -4.02
N ILE A 112 -11.60 -9.03 -2.78
CA ILE A 112 -12.37 -9.52 -1.62
C ILE A 112 -13.14 -8.42 -0.88
N GLY A 113 -13.31 -7.23 -1.50
CA GLY A 113 -14.11 -6.13 -0.98
C GLY A 113 -13.47 -5.30 0.14
N LEU A 114 -12.14 -5.42 0.35
CA LEU A 114 -11.40 -4.57 1.26
C LEU A 114 -10.88 -3.32 0.56
N GLY A 115 -10.83 -2.22 1.31
CA GLY A 115 -10.28 -0.94 0.85
C GLY A 115 -8.85 -0.74 1.28
N THR A 116 -8.07 -0.09 0.42
CA THR A 116 -6.66 0.25 0.63
C THR A 116 -6.37 1.68 0.18
N CYS A 117 -5.23 2.22 0.59
CA CYS A 117 -4.72 3.50 0.09
C CYS A 117 -3.18 3.49 0.17
N TRP A 118 -2.49 3.51 -0.96
CA TRP A 118 -1.04 3.64 -0.98
C TRP A 118 -0.60 4.96 -0.34
N ILE A 119 0.27 4.88 0.68
CA ILE A 119 0.79 6.03 1.42
C ILE A 119 2.31 5.97 1.42
N GLY A 120 2.95 7.02 0.85
CA GLY A 120 4.38 7.24 0.91
C GLY A 120 4.77 8.49 1.73
N GLY A 121 3.79 9.34 2.07
CA GLY A 121 4.03 10.60 2.79
C GLY A 121 3.92 10.47 4.31
N PHE A 122 5.00 10.06 4.98
CA PHE A 122 5.11 9.94 6.42
C PHE A 122 6.59 10.08 6.86
N ASP A 123 6.81 10.26 8.15
CA ASP A 123 8.16 10.30 8.74
C ASP A 123 8.67 8.87 8.92
N HIS A 124 9.59 8.47 8.03
CA HIS A 124 10.15 7.11 8.00
C HIS A 124 10.87 6.74 9.29
N ASP A 125 11.64 7.66 9.87
CA ASP A 125 12.43 7.39 11.08
C ASP A 125 11.53 7.21 12.30
N LYS A 126 10.47 8.01 12.41
CA LYS A 126 9.47 7.81 13.47
C LYS A 126 8.73 6.47 13.32
N VAL A 127 8.34 6.10 12.11
CA VAL A 127 7.66 4.81 11.88
C VAL A 127 8.60 3.65 12.19
N LYS A 128 9.89 3.72 11.78
CA LYS A 128 10.89 2.72 12.16
C LYS A 128 11.02 2.55 13.67
N LYS A 129 11.08 3.65 14.41
CA LYS A 129 11.16 3.61 15.89
C LYS A 129 9.90 3.00 16.52
N ILE A 130 8.70 3.36 16.06
CA ILE A 130 7.43 2.83 16.56
C ILE A 130 7.33 1.32 16.35
N LEU A 131 7.83 0.83 15.22
CA LEU A 131 7.71 -0.58 14.80
C LEU A 131 8.99 -1.40 15.04
N GLU A 132 10.03 -0.79 15.62
CA GLU A 132 11.33 -1.45 15.91
C GLU A 132 11.98 -2.04 14.66
N ILE A 133 11.81 -1.34 13.51
CA ILE A 133 12.36 -1.77 12.22
C ILE A 133 13.88 -1.51 12.21
N PRO A 134 14.70 -2.52 11.90
CA PRO A 134 16.15 -2.36 11.84
C PRO A 134 16.58 -1.23 10.89
N PRO A 135 17.64 -0.47 11.20
CA PRO A 135 18.06 0.70 10.40
C PRO A 135 18.28 0.40 8.92
N ARG A 136 18.82 -0.79 8.59
CA ARG A 136 19.09 -1.20 7.21
C ARG A 136 17.81 -1.43 6.38
N ILE A 137 16.72 -1.81 7.02
CA ILE A 137 15.45 -2.11 6.33
C ILE A 137 14.81 -0.81 5.87
N LYS A 138 14.39 -0.74 4.62
CA LYS A 138 13.68 0.39 4.05
C LYS A 138 12.18 0.20 4.19
N ILE A 139 11.47 1.25 4.57
CA ILE A 139 10.01 1.29 4.41
C ILE A 139 9.73 1.85 3.01
N ILE A 140 8.99 1.12 2.20
CA ILE A 140 8.65 1.54 0.84
C ILE A 140 7.33 2.30 0.84
N ALA A 141 6.31 1.74 1.48
CA ALA A 141 5.00 2.34 1.61
C ALA A 141 4.24 1.73 2.77
N MET A 142 3.09 2.30 3.09
CA MET A 142 2.11 1.67 3.94
C MET A 142 0.71 1.80 3.35
N THR A 143 -0.20 0.94 3.75
CA THR A 143 -1.62 1.02 3.42
C THR A 143 -2.49 0.75 4.65
N PRO A 144 -3.56 1.52 4.86
CA PRO A 144 -4.66 1.05 5.68
C PRO A 144 -5.33 -0.13 4.99
N LEU A 145 -5.94 -0.99 5.77
CA LEU A 145 -6.76 -2.09 5.29
C LEU A 145 -8.03 -2.16 6.12
N GLY A 146 -9.18 -2.29 5.46
CA GLY A 146 -10.48 -2.36 6.14
C GLY A 146 -11.64 -2.40 5.16
N TYR A 147 -12.85 -2.58 5.67
CA TYR A 147 -14.06 -2.50 4.86
C TYR A 147 -14.39 -1.03 4.54
N PRO A 148 -14.57 -0.66 3.26
CA PRO A 148 -14.89 0.71 2.88
C PRO A 148 -16.21 1.19 3.49
N MET A 149 -16.26 2.44 3.92
CA MET A 149 -17.49 3.10 4.30
C MET A 149 -18.20 3.63 3.05
N ASN A 150 -19.44 3.20 2.81
CA ASN A 150 -20.22 3.56 1.60
C ASN A 150 -20.76 5.00 1.59
N LYS A 151 -20.42 5.84 2.56
CA LYS A 151 -20.84 7.24 2.58
C LYS A 151 -19.81 8.12 1.88
N GLU A 152 -20.24 8.86 0.86
CA GLU A 152 -19.50 10.04 0.35
C GLU A 152 -19.41 11.07 1.47
N ASN A 153 -18.36 11.01 2.28
CA ASN A 153 -18.14 12.00 3.32
C ASN A 153 -17.82 13.36 2.71
N ILE A 154 -18.38 14.42 3.30
CA ILE A 154 -18.10 15.82 2.96
C ILE A 154 -16.58 16.10 2.97
N ILE A 155 -15.83 15.40 3.84
CA ILE A 155 -14.36 15.46 3.92
C ILE A 155 -13.68 14.83 2.69
N GLU A 156 -14.27 13.79 2.07
CA GLU A 156 -13.79 13.29 0.78
C GLU A 156 -14.05 14.28 -0.36
N LYS A 157 -15.17 15.00 -0.34
CA LYS A 157 -15.45 16.06 -1.34
C LYS A 157 -14.42 17.19 -1.27
N SER A 158 -14.06 17.65 -0.10
CA SER A 158 -13.07 18.74 0.06
C SER A 158 -11.62 18.31 -0.22
N LYS A 159 -11.23 17.07 0.12
CA LYS A 159 -9.91 16.49 -0.23
C LYS A 159 -9.82 16.03 -1.69
N LYS A 160 -10.95 15.72 -2.32
CA LYS A 160 -11.06 15.49 -3.77
C LYS A 160 -10.45 16.62 -4.60
N ILE A 161 -10.50 17.84 -4.13
CA ILE A 161 -9.98 19.02 -4.84
C ILE A 161 -8.45 19.07 -4.86
N ILE A 162 -7.78 18.53 -3.81
CA ILE A 162 -6.31 18.66 -3.64
C ILE A 162 -5.53 17.46 -4.23
N ILE A 163 -6.11 16.27 -4.35
CA ILE A 163 -5.39 15.04 -4.78
C ILE A 163 -5.97 14.43 -6.08
N ARG A 164 -6.95 15.07 -6.71
CA ARG A 164 -7.66 14.52 -7.85
C ARG A 164 -7.14 14.99 -9.19
N ASN A 165 -6.17 14.28 -9.68
CA ASN A 165 -6.16 13.96 -11.09
C ASN A 165 -6.50 12.46 -11.23
N THR A 166 -7.76 12.12 -11.44
CA THR A 166 -8.21 10.75 -11.76
C THR A 166 -8.12 10.46 -13.25
N LYS A 167 -7.77 11.47 -14.05
CA LYS A 167 -7.60 11.35 -15.50
C LYS A 167 -6.42 10.44 -15.79
N ARG A 168 -6.63 9.43 -16.58
CA ARG A 168 -5.56 8.58 -17.11
C ARG A 168 -5.06 9.20 -18.42
N ARG A 169 -3.76 9.13 -18.64
CA ARG A 169 -3.18 9.46 -19.94
C ARG A 169 -3.72 8.49 -20.99
N SER A 170 -3.84 8.96 -22.21
CA SER A 170 -4.22 8.08 -23.34
C SER A 170 -3.11 7.07 -23.64
N LEU A 171 -3.46 5.94 -24.25
CA LEU A 171 -2.47 4.94 -24.65
C LEU A 171 -1.40 5.54 -25.57
N ARG A 172 -1.78 6.47 -26.46
CA ARG A 172 -0.86 7.15 -27.39
C ARG A 172 0.21 8.00 -26.68
N GLU A 173 -0.05 8.43 -25.43
CA GLU A 173 0.92 9.23 -24.64
C GLU A 173 1.90 8.36 -23.86
N ILE A 174 1.70 7.03 -23.78
CA ILE A 174 2.48 6.13 -22.93
C ILE A 174 3.01 4.90 -23.69
N ILE A 175 2.55 4.67 -24.90
CA ILE A 175 3.01 3.56 -25.75
C ILE A 175 3.77 4.15 -26.94
N HIS A 176 5.00 3.74 -27.11
CA HIS A 176 5.88 4.07 -28.22
C HIS A 176 6.21 2.77 -28.94
N ASN A 177 6.16 2.77 -30.28
CA ASN A 177 6.47 1.59 -31.10
C ASN A 177 7.91 1.72 -31.59
N ASP A 178 8.74 0.74 -31.22
CA ASP A 178 10.14 0.54 -31.58
C ASP A 178 11.11 1.61 -31.04
N ILE A 179 10.74 2.88 -31.03
CA ILE A 179 11.54 4.01 -30.56
C ILE A 179 10.73 4.89 -29.59
N TRP A 180 11.45 5.69 -28.79
CA TRP A 180 10.81 6.66 -27.86
C TRP A 180 10.06 7.75 -28.62
#